data_6453939c14d8b057f552fc14c2ff003c
#
_entry.id   6453939c14d8b057f552fc14c2ff003c
#
_cell.length_a   1.000
_cell.length_b   1.000
_cell.length_c   1.000
_cell.angle_alpha   90.00
_cell.angle_beta   90.00
_cell.angle_gamma   90.00
#
_symmetry.space_group_name_H-M   'P 1'
#
loop_
_entity.id
_entity.type
_entity.pdbx_description
1 polymer ?
#
loop_
_entity_poly.entity_id
_entity_poly.type
_entity_poly.pdbx_seq_one_letter_code
_entity_poly.pdbx_strand_id
1 'polypeptide(L)'
;MTFSLNTKIIYPENGNDIKNAIILLHGYGGDGNDISALSLNWKRFLPNTIFLCPNGHEPCSINPVGFQWFDLSNDDSQYILEESIKAEKKLKLYINEIKKKYSLENSNICLSGFSQGCMMCINVGLTSDTDFNCVVGFSGKIINKENLSNKITSRTKMFLTHGDRDTVVSSIHLLEAKEFLLRNNVEVEIKMINNSDHHIPIEASSSALNYIKKNLII
;
A
#
# COMPACT_ATOMS: atom_id res chain seq x y z
N MET A 1 5.84 23.24 -3.02
CA MET A 1 4.49 22.68 -2.73
C MET A 1 4.64 21.69 -1.57
N THR A 2 3.90 21.90 -0.51
CA THR A 2 3.70 20.94 0.58
C THR A 2 2.60 19.95 0.14
N PHE A 3 2.74 18.68 0.46
CA PHE A 3 1.70 17.68 0.21
C PHE A 3 0.54 17.84 1.22
N SER A 4 -0.64 17.36 0.84
CA SER A 4 -1.82 17.31 1.71
C SER A 4 -1.68 16.36 2.90
N LEU A 5 -0.78 15.36 2.79
CA LEU A 5 -0.39 14.48 3.89
C LEU A 5 1.04 14.78 4.33
N ASN A 6 1.29 14.79 5.64
CA ASN A 6 2.64 14.89 6.18
C ASN A 6 3.43 13.65 5.72
N THR A 7 4.55 13.87 5.04
CA THR A 7 5.24 12.82 4.30
C THR A 7 6.73 12.81 4.58
N LYS A 8 7.26 11.67 5.01
CA LYS A 8 8.70 11.42 4.95
C LYS A 8 9.08 11.06 3.51
N ILE A 9 10.06 11.78 2.98
CA ILE A 9 10.53 11.61 1.60
C ILE A 9 11.96 11.08 1.61
N ILE A 10 12.21 10.01 0.84
CA ILE A 10 13.55 9.49 0.60
C ILE A 10 13.83 9.62 -0.89
N TYR A 11 14.75 10.51 -1.22
CA TYR A 11 15.16 10.80 -2.59
C TYR A 11 16.08 9.70 -3.14
N PRO A 12 16.15 9.55 -4.49
CA PRO A 12 17.15 8.72 -5.14
C PRO A 12 18.55 9.05 -4.68
N GLU A 13 19.46 8.07 -4.72
CA GLU A 13 20.87 8.29 -4.42
C GLU A 13 21.55 9.08 -5.53
N ASN A 14 22.57 9.87 -5.14
CA ASN A 14 23.44 10.58 -6.10
C ASN A 14 22.75 11.60 -7.03
N GLY A 15 21.58 12.11 -6.64
CA GLY A 15 20.85 13.11 -7.44
C GLY A 15 20.29 12.58 -8.75
N ASN A 16 20.09 11.27 -8.88
CA ASN A 16 19.48 10.67 -10.06
C ASN A 16 18.09 11.25 -10.33
N ASP A 17 17.72 11.33 -11.61
CA ASP A 17 16.40 11.75 -12.03
C ASP A 17 15.31 10.81 -11.46
N ILE A 18 14.22 11.41 -11.00
CA ILE A 18 13.06 10.66 -10.50
C ILE A 18 12.26 10.15 -11.69
N LYS A 19 12.30 8.84 -11.94
CA LYS A 19 11.54 8.17 -12.99
C LYS A 19 10.36 7.37 -12.43
N ASN A 20 10.46 6.97 -11.16
CA ASN A 20 9.46 6.15 -10.50
C ASN A 20 9.21 6.63 -9.08
N ALA A 21 8.06 6.27 -8.52
CA ALA A 21 7.75 6.47 -7.12
C ALA A 21 7.25 5.17 -6.47
N ILE A 22 7.62 4.98 -5.20
CA ILE A 22 6.99 3.99 -4.33
C ILE A 22 6.34 4.73 -3.18
N ILE A 23 5.03 4.59 -3.05
CA ILE A 23 4.25 5.15 -1.95
C ILE A 23 4.09 4.06 -0.91
N LEU A 24 4.65 4.28 0.30
CA LEU A 24 4.66 3.33 1.41
C LEU A 24 3.62 3.72 2.46
N LEU A 25 2.60 2.90 2.66
CA LEU A 25 1.51 3.14 3.61
C LEU A 25 1.68 2.29 4.87
N HIS A 26 1.77 2.94 6.02
CA HIS A 26 1.92 2.29 7.33
C HIS A 26 0.64 1.58 7.79
N GLY A 27 0.76 0.71 8.79
CA GLY A 27 -0.37 0.06 9.47
C GLY A 27 -1.07 0.97 10.48
N TYR A 28 -2.17 0.49 11.05
CA TYR A 28 -2.94 1.20 12.09
C TYR A 28 -2.06 1.53 13.28
N GLY A 29 -2.02 2.79 13.68
CA GLY A 29 -1.20 3.28 14.79
C GLY A 29 0.29 3.48 14.50
N GLY A 30 0.73 3.23 13.25
CA GLY A 30 2.08 3.54 12.79
C GLY A 30 2.20 4.93 12.18
N ASP A 31 3.34 5.23 11.59
CA ASP A 31 3.61 6.47 10.87
C ASP A 31 4.50 6.27 9.62
N GLY A 32 4.75 7.33 8.90
CA GLY A 32 5.63 7.32 7.72
C GLY A 32 7.08 7.00 8.05
N ASN A 33 7.56 7.26 9.29
CA ASN A 33 8.92 6.91 9.69
C ASN A 33 9.07 5.39 9.84
N ASP A 34 8.08 4.74 10.45
CA ASP A 34 8.09 3.29 10.67
C ASP A 34 8.18 2.54 9.34
N ILE A 35 7.25 2.82 8.43
CA ILE A 35 7.20 2.12 7.15
C ILE A 35 8.38 2.47 6.23
N SER A 36 9.03 3.61 6.45
CA SER A 36 10.20 4.04 5.66
C SER A 36 11.39 3.10 5.79
N ALA A 37 11.42 2.22 6.81
CA ALA A 37 12.45 1.20 6.96
C ALA A 37 12.56 0.28 5.73
N LEU A 38 11.46 0.03 5.02
CA LEU A 38 11.48 -0.73 3.76
C LEU A 38 12.34 -0.05 2.69
N SER A 39 12.28 1.28 2.59
CA SER A 39 13.05 2.04 1.60
C SER A 39 14.57 1.89 1.79
N LEU A 40 15.05 1.74 3.03
CA LEU A 40 16.47 1.58 3.33
C LEU A 40 17.05 0.32 2.67
N ASN A 41 16.24 -0.74 2.60
CA ASN A 41 16.64 -1.99 1.98
C ASN A 41 16.46 -1.98 0.45
N TRP A 42 15.52 -1.20 -0.07
CA TRP A 42 15.11 -1.22 -1.46
C TRP A 42 15.83 -0.18 -2.34
N LYS A 43 16.15 1.01 -1.80
CA LYS A 43 16.63 2.15 -2.61
C LYS A 43 17.89 1.86 -3.43
N ARG A 44 18.85 1.09 -2.90
CA ARG A 44 20.08 0.71 -3.62
C ARG A 44 19.82 -0.12 -4.89
N PHE A 45 18.66 -0.77 -4.98
CA PHE A 45 18.27 -1.56 -6.15
C PHE A 45 17.30 -0.83 -7.08
N LEU A 46 16.88 0.38 -6.70
CA LEU A 46 15.88 1.20 -7.38
C LEU A 46 16.41 2.64 -7.52
N PRO A 47 17.52 2.86 -8.28
CA PRO A 47 18.31 4.09 -8.24
C PRO A 47 17.58 5.35 -8.72
N ASN A 48 16.53 5.22 -9.53
CA ASN A 48 15.74 6.33 -10.06
C ASN A 48 14.34 6.44 -9.39
N THR A 49 14.21 5.90 -8.18
CA THR A 49 12.92 5.81 -7.48
C THR A 49 12.91 6.70 -6.24
N ILE A 50 11.90 7.56 -6.13
CA ILE A 50 11.59 8.29 -4.90
C ILE A 50 10.66 7.45 -4.03
N PHE A 51 10.91 7.44 -2.72
CA PHE A 51 10.01 6.81 -1.75
C PHE A 51 9.27 7.89 -0.97
N LEU A 52 7.94 7.75 -0.90
CA LEU A 52 7.07 8.67 -0.21
C LEU A 52 6.28 7.89 0.85
N CYS A 53 6.51 8.25 2.10
CA CYS A 53 5.93 7.58 3.26
C CYS A 53 5.02 8.56 4.00
N PRO A 54 3.76 8.75 3.56
CA PRO A 54 2.83 9.65 4.21
C PRO A 54 2.32 9.09 5.52
N ASN A 55 2.01 9.97 6.48
CA ASN A 55 1.16 9.65 7.61
C ASN A 55 -0.28 9.51 7.15
N GLY A 56 -1.04 8.65 7.79
CA GLY A 56 -2.50 8.63 7.67
C GLY A 56 -3.08 10.02 7.97
N HIS A 57 -4.26 10.30 7.47
CA HIS A 57 -4.84 11.66 7.56
C HIS A 57 -5.42 11.99 8.95
N GLU A 58 -5.49 11.00 9.85
CA GLU A 58 -6.02 11.16 11.19
C GLU A 58 -5.04 10.62 12.24
N PRO A 59 -4.97 11.26 13.44
CA PRO A 59 -4.33 10.64 14.60
C PRO A 59 -5.01 9.30 14.93
N CYS A 60 -4.23 8.33 15.38
CA CYS A 60 -4.79 7.02 15.74
C CYS A 60 -5.46 7.07 17.11
N SER A 61 -6.67 6.51 17.23
CA SER A 61 -7.44 6.49 18.49
C SER A 61 -6.76 5.70 19.61
N ILE A 62 -5.97 4.66 19.27
CA ILE A 62 -5.29 3.81 20.26
C ILE A 62 -3.81 4.14 20.44
N ASN A 63 -3.22 4.97 19.58
CA ASN A 63 -1.83 5.42 19.68
C ASN A 63 -1.74 6.91 19.37
N PRO A 64 -1.69 7.80 20.38
CA PRO A 64 -1.72 9.25 20.17
C PRO A 64 -0.57 9.84 19.36
N VAL A 65 0.55 9.11 19.23
CA VAL A 65 1.70 9.53 18.42
C VAL A 65 1.71 8.93 17.02
N GLY A 66 0.80 7.98 16.73
CA GLY A 66 0.63 7.33 15.44
C GLY A 66 -0.59 7.83 14.69
N PHE A 67 -0.76 7.31 13.49
CA PHE A 67 -1.81 7.70 12.56
C PHE A 67 -2.64 6.50 12.10
N GLN A 68 -3.80 6.79 11.53
CA GLN A 68 -4.68 5.81 10.92
C GLN A 68 -5.16 6.30 9.55
N TRP A 69 -5.47 5.36 8.67
CA TRP A 69 -6.11 5.65 7.38
C TRP A 69 -7.62 5.78 7.55
N PHE A 70 -8.20 4.91 8.38
CA PHE A 70 -9.61 4.93 8.77
C PHE A 70 -9.76 4.38 10.18
N ASP A 71 -10.81 4.81 10.87
CA ASP A 71 -11.04 4.40 12.25
C ASP A 71 -11.47 2.93 12.34
N LEU A 72 -10.88 2.21 13.31
CA LEU A 72 -11.20 0.82 13.66
C LEU A 72 -11.68 0.70 15.12
N SER A 73 -12.06 1.82 15.76
CA SER A 73 -12.62 1.81 17.13
C SER A 73 -14.02 1.20 17.18
N ASN A 74 -14.69 1.13 16.04
CA ASN A 74 -15.98 0.45 15.85
C ASN A 74 -15.79 -0.67 14.82
N ASP A 75 -16.27 -1.87 15.12
CA ASP A 75 -16.16 -3.06 14.27
C ASP A 75 -17.36 -3.21 13.28
N ASP A 76 -18.29 -2.25 13.27
CA ASP A 76 -19.38 -2.22 12.30
C ASP A 76 -18.84 -2.08 10.87
N SER A 77 -19.21 -3.02 10.01
CA SER A 77 -18.67 -3.12 8.65
C SER A 77 -19.06 -1.95 7.75
N GLN A 78 -20.25 -1.36 7.98
CA GLN A 78 -20.72 -0.20 7.23
C GLN A 78 -19.95 1.06 7.65
N TYR A 79 -19.74 1.23 8.95
CA TYR A 79 -18.91 2.30 9.49
C TYR A 79 -17.49 2.25 8.93
N ILE A 80 -16.82 1.08 8.99
CA ILE A 80 -15.48 0.89 8.44
C ILE A 80 -15.43 1.22 6.94
N LEU A 81 -16.46 0.81 6.19
CA LEU A 81 -16.56 1.13 4.77
C LEU A 81 -16.65 2.63 4.53
N GLU A 82 -17.49 3.34 5.25
CA GLU A 82 -17.67 4.80 5.10
C GLU A 82 -16.39 5.56 5.44
N GLU A 83 -15.72 5.21 6.52
CA GLU A 83 -14.43 5.81 6.91
C GLU A 83 -13.34 5.49 5.87
N SER A 84 -13.28 4.26 5.37
CA SER A 84 -12.32 3.88 4.32
C SER A 84 -12.54 4.64 3.00
N ILE A 85 -13.77 4.99 2.64
CA ILE A 85 -14.08 5.82 1.47
C ILE A 85 -13.55 7.26 1.64
N LYS A 86 -13.63 7.81 2.85
CA LYS A 86 -13.05 9.13 3.16
C LYS A 86 -11.52 9.09 3.01
N ALA A 87 -10.89 8.06 3.56
CA ALA A 87 -9.45 7.82 3.44
C ALA A 87 -9.01 7.64 1.98
N GLU A 88 -9.78 6.89 1.18
CA GLU A 88 -9.52 6.69 -0.25
C GLU A 88 -9.46 8.02 -1.01
N LYS A 89 -10.42 8.91 -0.77
CA LYS A 89 -10.46 10.25 -1.41
C LYS A 89 -9.22 11.08 -1.05
N LYS A 90 -8.79 11.05 0.21
CA LYS A 90 -7.59 11.76 0.68
C LYS A 90 -6.32 11.19 0.04
N LEU A 91 -6.20 9.86 -0.01
CA LEU A 91 -5.05 9.20 -0.61
C LEU A 91 -4.96 9.44 -2.12
N LYS A 92 -6.08 9.41 -2.84
CA LYS A 92 -6.13 9.74 -4.28
C LYS A 92 -5.72 11.20 -4.55
N LEU A 93 -6.17 12.14 -3.72
CA LEU A 93 -5.72 13.53 -3.80
C LEU A 93 -4.20 13.63 -3.64
N TYR A 94 -3.65 12.99 -2.62
CA TYR A 94 -2.22 12.96 -2.35
C TYR A 94 -1.43 12.33 -3.51
N ILE A 95 -1.89 11.24 -4.10
CA ILE A 95 -1.25 10.61 -5.27
C ILE A 95 -1.24 11.59 -6.46
N ASN A 96 -2.32 12.32 -6.70
CA ASN A 96 -2.37 13.33 -7.76
C ASN A 96 -1.38 14.48 -7.54
N GLU A 97 -1.15 14.89 -6.29
CA GLU A 97 -0.11 15.88 -5.95
C GLU A 97 1.30 15.35 -6.29
N ILE A 98 1.58 14.07 -6.02
CA ILE A 98 2.84 13.41 -6.36
C ILE A 98 3.03 13.39 -7.88
N LYS A 99 2.02 12.91 -8.62
CA LYS A 99 2.03 12.86 -10.09
C LYS A 99 2.36 14.24 -10.68
N LYS A 100 1.68 15.27 -10.21
CA LYS A 100 1.92 16.64 -10.66
C LYS A 100 3.32 17.16 -10.31
N LYS A 101 3.79 16.90 -9.07
CA LYS A 101 5.07 17.43 -8.58
C LYS A 101 6.27 16.82 -9.28
N TYR A 102 6.21 15.52 -9.57
CA TYR A 102 7.33 14.76 -10.14
C TYR A 102 7.13 14.37 -11.61
N SER A 103 6.04 14.85 -12.23
CA SER A 103 5.69 14.53 -13.64
C SER A 103 5.60 13.02 -13.89
N LEU A 104 4.93 12.30 -12.98
CA LEU A 104 4.76 10.86 -13.03
C LEU A 104 3.32 10.49 -13.42
N GLU A 105 3.18 9.34 -14.09
CA GLU A 105 1.89 8.69 -14.32
C GLU A 105 1.70 7.51 -13.36
N ASN A 106 0.48 6.94 -13.26
CA ASN A 106 0.23 5.78 -12.42
C ASN A 106 1.15 4.60 -12.77
N SER A 107 1.47 4.40 -14.05
CA SER A 107 2.39 3.37 -14.54
C SER A 107 3.83 3.49 -14.01
N ASN A 108 4.21 4.65 -13.48
CA ASN A 108 5.49 4.88 -12.80
C ASN A 108 5.41 4.72 -11.27
N ILE A 109 4.23 4.40 -10.72
CA ILE A 109 4.00 4.39 -9.28
C ILE A 109 3.68 2.98 -8.81
N CYS A 110 4.43 2.50 -7.82
CA CYS A 110 4.08 1.33 -7.02
C CYS A 110 3.42 1.79 -5.72
N LEU A 111 2.26 1.24 -5.39
CA LEU A 111 1.66 1.38 -4.06
C LEU A 111 2.10 0.20 -3.21
N SER A 112 2.64 0.46 -2.03
CA SER A 112 3.02 -0.61 -1.10
C SER A 112 2.53 -0.28 0.31
N GLY A 113 2.04 -1.27 1.04
CA GLY A 113 1.50 -1.01 2.36
C GLY A 113 1.47 -2.22 3.27
N PHE A 114 1.45 -1.94 4.56
CA PHE A 114 1.35 -2.93 5.63
C PHE A 114 0.01 -2.85 6.34
N SER A 115 -0.61 -3.97 6.64
CA SER A 115 -1.85 -4.07 7.42
C SER A 115 -2.94 -3.13 6.86
N GLN A 116 -3.39 -2.12 7.60
CA GLN A 116 -4.35 -1.12 7.14
C GLN A 116 -3.85 -0.39 5.87
N GLY A 117 -2.55 -0.09 5.76
CA GLY A 117 -1.95 0.48 4.56
C GLY A 117 -2.05 -0.45 3.34
N CYS A 118 -1.92 -1.77 3.54
CA CYS A 118 -2.16 -2.76 2.48
C CYS A 118 -3.62 -2.74 2.00
N MET A 119 -4.57 -2.65 2.92
CA MET A 119 -6.00 -2.54 2.59
C MET A 119 -6.27 -1.31 1.71
N MET A 120 -5.67 -0.17 2.04
CA MET A 120 -5.77 1.05 1.25
C MET A 120 -5.10 0.93 -0.13
N CYS A 121 -3.93 0.27 -0.22
CA CYS A 121 -3.26 0.03 -1.50
C CYS A 121 -4.12 -0.82 -2.45
N ILE A 122 -4.74 -1.89 -1.95
CA ILE A 122 -5.64 -2.74 -2.75
C ILE A 122 -6.84 -1.90 -3.23
N ASN A 123 -7.49 -1.17 -2.33
CA ASN A 123 -8.67 -0.39 -2.65
C ASN A 123 -8.38 0.69 -3.69
N VAL A 124 -7.36 1.54 -3.47
CA VAL A 124 -6.98 2.60 -4.40
C VAL A 124 -6.42 2.04 -5.71
N GLY A 125 -5.65 0.95 -5.63
CA GLY A 125 -5.12 0.27 -6.81
C GLY A 125 -6.19 -0.21 -7.79
N LEU A 126 -7.35 -0.62 -7.28
CA LEU A 126 -8.46 -1.12 -8.09
C LEU A 126 -9.49 -0.05 -8.50
N THR A 127 -9.54 1.07 -7.79
CA THR A 127 -10.55 2.13 -8.02
C THR A 127 -9.97 3.39 -8.66
N SER A 128 -8.75 3.33 -9.17
CA SER A 128 -8.11 4.43 -9.92
C SER A 128 -8.49 4.42 -11.40
N ASP A 129 -8.41 5.58 -12.04
CA ASP A 129 -8.80 5.74 -13.45
C ASP A 129 -7.88 5.00 -14.43
N THR A 130 -6.63 4.77 -14.04
CA THR A 130 -5.62 4.03 -14.81
C THR A 130 -4.84 3.11 -13.89
N ASP A 131 -4.25 2.06 -14.46
CA ASP A 131 -3.45 1.10 -13.70
C ASP A 131 -2.18 1.73 -13.13
N PHE A 132 -1.92 1.46 -11.85
CA PHE A 132 -0.60 1.67 -11.28
C PHE A 132 0.40 0.65 -11.85
N ASN A 133 1.69 0.92 -11.69
CA ASN A 133 2.70 -0.06 -12.06
C ASN A 133 2.43 -1.40 -11.37
N CYS A 134 2.27 -1.38 -10.06
CA CYS A 134 1.82 -2.53 -9.27
C CYS A 134 1.38 -2.12 -7.86
N VAL A 135 0.72 -3.04 -7.18
CA VAL A 135 0.47 -2.99 -5.74
C VAL A 135 1.27 -4.09 -5.06
N VAL A 136 1.93 -3.76 -3.95
CA VAL A 136 2.63 -4.71 -3.08
C VAL A 136 2.08 -4.60 -1.66
N GLY A 137 1.45 -5.66 -1.17
CA GLY A 137 0.76 -5.66 0.11
C GLY A 137 1.31 -6.67 1.11
N PHE A 138 1.36 -6.26 2.38
CA PHE A 138 1.79 -7.10 3.50
C PHE A 138 0.67 -7.18 4.54
N SER A 139 0.24 -8.38 4.91
CA SER A 139 -0.67 -8.68 6.04
C SER A 139 -1.96 -7.84 6.05
N GLY A 140 -2.59 -7.65 4.89
CA GLY A 140 -3.83 -6.91 4.75
C GLY A 140 -5.01 -7.80 4.38
N LYS A 141 -6.17 -7.16 4.18
CA LYS A 141 -7.41 -7.78 3.69
C LYS A 141 -8.17 -6.82 2.78
N ILE A 142 -9.12 -7.32 2.02
CA ILE A 142 -10.09 -6.49 1.29
C ILE A 142 -11.16 -6.01 2.30
N ILE A 143 -11.37 -4.70 2.36
CA ILE A 143 -12.25 -4.05 3.35
C ILE A 143 -13.71 -4.50 3.15
N ASN A 144 -14.23 -4.38 1.93
CA ASN A 144 -15.59 -4.78 1.58
C ASN A 144 -15.60 -5.27 0.13
N LYS A 145 -15.72 -6.59 -0.05
CA LYS A 145 -15.63 -7.25 -1.36
C LYS A 145 -16.76 -6.83 -2.30
N GLU A 146 -18.00 -6.73 -1.80
CA GLU A 146 -19.16 -6.37 -2.61
C GLU A 146 -19.07 -4.92 -3.12
N ASN A 147 -18.82 -3.97 -2.20
CA ASN A 147 -18.67 -2.57 -2.57
C ASN A 147 -17.50 -2.38 -3.54
N LEU A 148 -16.35 -3.02 -3.29
CA LEU A 148 -15.16 -2.90 -4.13
C LEU A 148 -15.42 -3.49 -5.52
N SER A 149 -16.05 -4.67 -5.63
CA SER A 149 -16.36 -5.30 -6.92
C SER A 149 -17.14 -4.38 -7.86
N ASN A 150 -18.07 -3.60 -7.31
CA ASN A 150 -18.90 -2.65 -8.07
C ASN A 150 -18.14 -1.37 -8.49
N LYS A 151 -16.94 -1.14 -7.97
CA LYS A 151 -16.16 0.08 -8.20
C LYS A 151 -14.83 -0.15 -8.93
N ILE A 152 -14.51 -1.38 -9.31
CA ILE A 152 -13.26 -1.70 -9.99
C ILE A 152 -13.21 -1.01 -11.35
N THR A 153 -12.26 -0.12 -11.53
CA THR A 153 -11.99 0.61 -12.78
C THR A 153 -10.59 0.29 -13.33
N SER A 154 -9.71 -0.25 -12.50
CA SER A 154 -8.31 -0.58 -12.82
C SER A 154 -8.04 -2.08 -12.65
N ARG A 155 -7.06 -2.58 -13.38
CA ARG A 155 -6.55 -3.97 -13.29
C ARG A 155 -5.10 -4.00 -12.85
N THR A 156 -4.73 -3.07 -11.96
CA THR A 156 -3.39 -3.00 -11.38
C THR A 156 -2.99 -4.35 -10.80
N LYS A 157 -1.91 -4.92 -11.34
CA LYS A 157 -1.37 -6.21 -10.87
C LYS A 157 -0.83 -6.13 -9.45
N MET A 158 -0.92 -7.22 -8.71
CA MET A 158 -0.62 -7.21 -7.28
C MET A 158 0.31 -8.35 -6.85
N PHE A 159 1.13 -8.06 -5.84
CA PHE A 159 1.86 -9.05 -5.06
C PHE A 159 1.48 -8.90 -3.58
N LEU A 160 0.90 -9.95 -3.00
CA LEU A 160 0.43 -9.92 -1.62
C LEU A 160 1.13 -11.00 -0.79
N THR A 161 1.57 -10.63 0.43
CA THR A 161 2.19 -11.56 1.37
C THR A 161 1.48 -11.53 2.72
N HIS A 162 1.55 -12.65 3.45
CA HIS A 162 0.96 -12.78 4.79
C HIS A 162 1.71 -13.79 5.61
N GLY A 163 1.85 -13.54 6.91
CA GLY A 163 2.37 -14.52 7.87
C GLY A 163 1.33 -15.60 8.18
N ASP A 164 1.72 -16.87 8.22
CA ASP A 164 0.81 -17.98 8.49
C ASP A 164 0.31 -18.03 9.94
N ARG A 165 1.00 -17.34 10.85
CA ARG A 165 0.67 -17.25 12.29
C ARG A 165 0.12 -15.86 12.68
N ASP A 166 -0.28 -15.06 11.71
CA ASP A 166 -0.84 -13.73 11.96
C ASP A 166 -2.15 -13.81 12.74
N THR A 167 -2.13 -13.31 14.00
CA THR A 167 -3.28 -13.30 14.91
C THR A 167 -4.03 -11.97 14.93
N VAL A 168 -3.52 -10.94 14.24
CA VAL A 168 -4.14 -9.61 14.15
C VAL A 168 -5.04 -9.53 12.91
N VAL A 169 -4.49 -9.92 11.75
CA VAL A 169 -5.26 -10.07 10.51
C VAL A 169 -5.07 -11.52 10.05
N SER A 170 -6.11 -12.32 10.11
CA SER A 170 -6.02 -13.75 9.77
C SER A 170 -5.45 -13.97 8.37
N SER A 171 -4.50 -14.89 8.24
CA SER A 171 -3.86 -15.26 6.97
C SER A 171 -4.82 -15.83 5.93
N ILE A 172 -6.02 -16.26 6.32
CA ILE A 172 -7.08 -16.69 5.39
C ILE A 172 -7.43 -15.57 4.40
N HIS A 173 -7.31 -14.32 4.83
CA HIS A 173 -7.61 -13.16 3.99
C HIS A 173 -6.67 -13.03 2.79
N LEU A 174 -5.48 -13.61 2.82
CA LEU A 174 -4.60 -13.68 1.65
C LEU A 174 -5.21 -14.53 0.54
N LEU A 175 -5.76 -15.69 0.90
CA LEU A 175 -6.41 -16.61 -0.04
C LEU A 175 -7.72 -16.02 -0.58
N GLU A 176 -8.49 -15.42 0.31
CA GLU A 176 -9.74 -14.72 -0.06
C GLU A 176 -9.47 -13.52 -0.99
N ALA A 177 -8.39 -12.76 -0.75
CA ALA A 177 -7.99 -11.66 -1.62
C ALA A 177 -7.57 -12.19 -2.99
N LYS A 178 -6.77 -13.26 -3.05
CA LYS A 178 -6.39 -13.92 -4.31
C LYS A 178 -7.62 -14.33 -5.12
N GLU A 179 -8.57 -15.04 -4.48
CA GLU A 179 -9.77 -15.49 -5.16
C GLU A 179 -10.62 -14.33 -5.70
N PHE A 180 -10.81 -13.30 -4.88
CA PHE A 180 -11.53 -12.09 -5.27
C PHE A 180 -10.88 -11.39 -6.46
N LEU A 181 -9.56 -11.19 -6.43
CA LEU A 181 -8.80 -10.52 -7.48
C LEU A 181 -8.88 -11.29 -8.81
N LEU A 182 -8.67 -12.60 -8.77
CA LEU A 182 -8.78 -13.44 -9.97
C LEU A 182 -10.19 -13.43 -10.57
N ARG A 183 -11.23 -13.50 -9.74
CA ARG A 183 -12.64 -13.39 -10.21
C ARG A 183 -12.95 -12.04 -10.87
N ASN A 184 -12.22 -11.00 -10.53
CA ASN A 184 -12.34 -9.67 -11.11
C ASN A 184 -11.31 -9.38 -12.21
N ASN A 185 -10.66 -10.42 -12.77
CA ASN A 185 -9.64 -10.33 -13.83
C ASN A 185 -8.45 -9.45 -13.46
N VAL A 186 -8.03 -9.48 -12.19
CA VAL A 186 -6.82 -8.81 -11.70
C VAL A 186 -5.73 -9.83 -11.50
N GLU A 187 -4.56 -9.60 -12.13
CA GLU A 187 -3.38 -10.44 -11.95
C GLU A 187 -2.84 -10.32 -10.52
N VAL A 188 -2.64 -11.44 -9.85
CA VAL A 188 -2.13 -11.48 -8.48
C VAL A 188 -1.19 -12.65 -8.24
N GLU A 189 0.00 -12.35 -7.73
CA GLU A 189 0.90 -13.31 -7.10
C GLU A 189 0.73 -13.22 -5.59
N ILE A 190 0.70 -14.36 -4.90
CA ILE A 190 0.66 -14.40 -3.43
C ILE A 190 1.83 -15.19 -2.85
N LYS A 191 2.24 -14.85 -1.63
CA LYS A 191 3.22 -15.63 -0.88
C LYS A 191 2.85 -15.70 0.60
N MET A 192 2.60 -16.91 1.09
CA MET A 192 2.50 -17.18 2.53
C MET A 192 3.90 -17.27 3.12
N ILE A 193 4.14 -16.62 4.25
CA ILE A 193 5.40 -16.63 4.97
C ILE A 193 5.26 -17.53 6.20
N ASN A 194 6.02 -18.62 6.23
CA ASN A 194 5.94 -19.61 7.28
C ASN A 194 6.51 -19.09 8.61
N ASN A 195 5.90 -19.48 9.71
CA ASN A 195 6.29 -19.11 11.08
C ASN A 195 6.38 -17.59 11.32
N SER A 196 5.54 -16.84 10.65
CA SER A 196 5.51 -15.37 10.72
C SER A 196 4.17 -14.89 11.26
N ASP A 197 4.20 -13.96 12.19
CA ASP A 197 3.07 -13.26 12.75
C ASP A 197 2.82 -11.91 12.04
N HIS A 198 2.17 -10.94 12.70
CA HIS A 198 1.77 -9.66 12.09
C HIS A 198 2.95 -8.67 11.97
N HIS A 199 3.87 -8.92 11.04
CA HIS A 199 4.99 -8.03 10.71
C HIS A 199 5.48 -8.25 9.27
N ILE A 200 6.48 -7.47 8.83
CA ILE A 200 7.12 -7.64 7.52
C ILE A 200 8.50 -8.28 7.70
N PRO A 201 8.63 -9.61 7.57
CA PRO A 201 9.93 -10.27 7.67
C PRO A 201 10.80 -9.99 6.42
N ILE A 202 12.10 -10.21 6.54
CA ILE A 202 13.07 -9.99 5.46
C ILE A 202 12.68 -10.79 4.20
N GLU A 203 12.16 -11.98 4.36
CA GLU A 203 11.71 -12.82 3.23
C GLU A 203 10.58 -12.16 2.44
N ALA A 204 9.57 -11.59 3.13
CA ALA A 204 8.47 -10.87 2.50
C ALA A 204 8.97 -9.61 1.78
N SER A 205 9.79 -8.82 2.47
CA SER A 205 10.41 -7.60 1.92
C SER A 205 11.26 -7.89 0.67
N SER A 206 12.07 -8.95 0.70
CA SER A 206 12.91 -9.34 -0.45
C SER A 206 12.08 -9.84 -1.63
N SER A 207 11.02 -10.61 -1.38
CA SER A 207 10.10 -11.08 -2.43
C SER A 207 9.36 -9.91 -3.08
N ALA A 208 8.91 -8.95 -2.28
CA ALA A 208 8.30 -7.72 -2.73
C ALA A 208 9.23 -6.89 -3.62
N LEU A 209 10.49 -6.69 -3.21
CA LEU A 209 11.49 -6.01 -4.01
C LEU A 209 11.72 -6.70 -5.36
N ASN A 210 11.82 -8.02 -5.38
CA ASN A 210 11.97 -8.78 -6.61
C ASN A 210 10.78 -8.60 -7.55
N TYR A 211 9.56 -8.57 -7.02
CA TYR A 211 8.37 -8.30 -7.79
C TYR A 211 8.36 -6.87 -8.36
N ILE A 212 8.69 -5.88 -7.55
CA ILE A 212 8.79 -4.48 -7.98
C ILE A 212 9.82 -4.34 -9.11
N LYS A 213 11.01 -4.94 -8.98
CA LYS A 213 12.07 -4.90 -10.00
C LYS A 213 11.69 -5.51 -11.34
N LYS A 214 10.81 -6.52 -11.36
CA LYS A 214 10.30 -7.09 -12.60
C LYS A 214 9.34 -6.16 -13.33
N ASN A 215 8.72 -5.23 -12.62
CA ASN A 215 7.61 -4.45 -13.11
C ASN A 215 7.95 -2.96 -13.32
N LEU A 216 8.74 -2.34 -12.46
CA LEU A 216 9.24 -0.98 -12.67
C LEU A 216 10.35 -0.97 -13.72
N ILE A 217 10.29 0.00 -14.63
CA ILE A 217 11.38 0.29 -15.55
C ILE A 217 12.47 0.98 -14.72
N ILE A 218 13.58 0.28 -14.51
CA ILE A 218 14.73 0.76 -13.72
C ILE A 218 15.67 1.59 -14.61
#